data_6dfda4351eba2ff0a9903684f6ce65ed
#
_entry.id   6dfda4351eba2ff0a9903684f6ce65ed
#
_cell.length_a   1.000
_cell.length_b   1.000
_cell.length_c   1.000
_cell.angle_alpha   90.00
_cell.angle_beta   90.00
_cell.angle_gamma   90.00
#
_symmetry.space_group_name_H-M   'P 1'
#
loop_
_entity.id
_entity.type
_entity.pdbx_description
1 polymer ?
#
loop_
_entity_poly.entity_id
_entity_poly.type
_entity_poly.pdbx_seq_one_letter_code
_entity_poly.pdbx_strand_id
1 'polypeptide(L)' 'MAKKATVAHSPQFDKYKKRYNRGGCTKEQLQELVNLHILTPEEYEEITGDPFPDN' A
#
# COMPACT_ATOMS: atom_id res chain seq x y z
N MET A 1 8.87 4.59 21.44
CA MET A 1 8.75 4.27 21.03
C MET A 1 8.31 3.53 20.38
N ALA A 2 7.90 3.21 20.06
CA ALA A 2 7.51 2.56 19.54
C ALA A 2 7.36 2.08 18.71
N LYS A 3 7.36 1.81 18.38
CA LYS A 3 7.24 1.37 17.61
C LYS A 3 6.66 0.74 17.06
N LYS A 4 6.21 0.76 16.60
CA LYS A 4 5.63 0.08 16.00
C LYS A 4 6.02 -0.64 15.22
N ALA A 5 6.28 -0.67 14.96
CA ALA A 5 6.62 -1.25 14.12
C ALA A 5 6.93 -2.33 13.85
N THR A 6 6.66 -2.87 13.76
CA THR A 6 6.94 -4.08 13.49
C THR A 6 6.28 -4.64 12.40
N VAL A 7 5.51 -3.95 11.64
CA VAL A 7 4.89 -4.47 10.45
C VAL A 7 5.92 -4.58 9.37
N ALA A 8 6.14 -5.76 8.89
CA ALA A 8 7.06 -5.95 7.79
C ALA A 8 6.34 -5.64 6.52
N HIS A 9 6.76 -4.65 5.83
CA HIS A 9 6.14 -4.29 4.57
C HIS A 9 6.61 -5.21 3.46
N SER A 10 5.79 -5.34 2.44
CA SER A 10 6.15 -6.10 1.27
C SER A 10 7.36 -5.49 0.59
N PRO A 11 8.15 -6.28 -0.11
CA PRO A 11 9.32 -5.73 -0.78
C PRO A 11 8.99 -4.60 -1.74
N GLN A 12 7.79 -4.60 -2.29
CA GLN A 12 7.39 -3.58 -3.26
C GLN A 12 6.74 -2.36 -2.63
N PHE A 13 6.56 -2.37 -1.31
CA PHE A 13 5.79 -1.32 -0.65
C PHE A 13 6.38 0.07 -0.91
N ASP A 14 7.68 0.24 -0.63
CA ASP A 14 8.29 1.55 -0.80
C ASP A 14 8.21 2.01 -2.24
N LYS A 15 8.39 1.09 -3.16
CA LYS A 15 8.38 1.42 -4.57
C LYS A 15 7.02 1.99 -4.97
N TYR A 16 5.94 1.33 -4.57
CA TYR A 16 4.63 1.78 -4.97
C TYR A 16 4.17 2.98 -4.17
N LYS A 17 4.62 3.09 -2.93
CA LYS A 17 4.31 4.27 -2.16
C LYS A 17 4.89 5.51 -2.82
N LYS A 18 6.14 5.45 -3.21
CA LYS A 18 6.76 6.57 -3.89
C LYS A 18 6.08 6.87 -5.22
N ARG A 19 5.72 5.81 -5.94
CA ARG A 19 5.09 5.98 -7.21
C ARG A 19 3.73 6.67 -7.06
N TYR A 20 2.97 6.27 -6.06
CA TYR A 20 1.67 6.88 -5.82
C TYR A 20 1.84 8.35 -5.44
N ASN A 21 2.80 8.65 -4.58
CA ASN A 21 3.01 10.03 -4.14
C ASN A 21 3.42 10.94 -5.28
N ARG A 22 4.04 10.39 -6.30
CA ARG A 22 4.45 11.17 -7.45
C ARG A 22 3.36 11.26 -8.50
N GLY A 23 2.24 10.61 -8.28
CA GLY A 23 1.18 10.65 -9.25
C GLY A 23 1.33 9.64 -10.36
N GLY A 24 2.25 8.70 -10.23
CA GLY A 24 2.47 7.70 -11.27
C GLY A 24 1.67 6.43 -11.08
N CYS A 25 0.81 6.39 -10.07
CA CYS A 25 0.05 5.19 -9.77
C CYS A 25 -1.28 5.61 -9.19
N THR A 26 -2.35 4.92 -9.54
CA THR A 26 -3.67 5.29 -9.04
C THR A 26 -4.09 4.33 -7.95
N LYS A 27 -5.14 4.72 -7.22
CA LYS A 27 -5.68 3.83 -6.21
C LYS A 27 -6.14 2.51 -6.82
N GLU A 28 -6.69 2.57 -8.02
CA GLU A 28 -7.14 1.35 -8.67
C GLU A 28 -5.99 0.42 -8.96
N GLN A 29 -4.87 0.97 -9.36
CA GLN A 29 -3.69 0.13 -9.58
C GLN A 29 -3.20 -0.49 -8.29
N LEU A 30 -3.25 0.29 -7.21
CA LEU A 30 -2.85 -0.27 -5.91
C LEU A 30 -3.81 -1.36 -5.45
N GLN A 31 -5.10 -1.19 -5.72
CA GLN A 31 -6.07 -2.22 -5.37
C GLN A 31 -5.76 -3.51 -6.11
N GLU A 32 -5.37 -3.40 -7.35
CA GLU A 32 -5.02 -4.59 -8.12
C GLU A 32 -3.80 -5.27 -7.52
N LEU A 33 -2.83 -4.49 -7.06
CA LEU A 33 -1.66 -5.07 -6.42
C LEU A 33 -2.03 -5.82 -5.15
N VAL A 34 -3.02 -5.33 -4.42
CA VAL A 34 -3.50 -6.05 -3.26
C VAL A 34 -4.16 -7.37 -3.68
N ASN A 35 -4.94 -7.31 -4.75
CA ASN A 35 -5.59 -8.52 -5.25
C ASN A 35 -4.59 -9.55 -5.72
N LEU A 36 -3.46 -9.11 -6.21
CA LEU A 36 -2.40 -10.00 -6.65
C LEU A 36 -1.47 -10.44 -5.52
N HIS A 37 -1.75 -9.96 -4.31
CA HIS A 37 -0.95 -10.29 -3.12
C HIS A 37 0.45 -9.71 -3.20
N ILE A 38 0.62 -8.66 -3.97
CA ILE A 38 1.89 -7.93 -4.01
C ILE A 38 1.94 -6.96 -2.84
N LEU A 39 0.78 -6.40 -2.50
CA LEU A 39 0.64 -5.54 -1.33
C LEU A 39 -0.46 -6.09 -0.43
N THR A 40 -0.50 -5.61 0.80
CA THR A 40 -1.57 -5.98 1.71
C THR A 40 -2.57 -4.84 1.80
N PRO A 41 -3.80 -5.11 2.26
CA PRO A 41 -4.77 -4.03 2.44
C PRO A 41 -4.26 -2.95 3.39
N GLU A 42 -3.49 -3.34 4.40
CA GLU A 42 -2.94 -2.36 5.32
C GLU A 42 -1.95 -1.45 4.61
N GLU A 43 -1.16 -2.02 3.70
CA GLU A 43 -0.21 -1.23 2.96
C GLU A 43 -0.92 -0.27 2.02
N TYR A 44 -2.01 -0.71 1.43
CA TYR A 44 -2.82 0.16 0.59
C TYR A 44 -3.28 1.38 1.41
N GLU A 45 -3.75 1.12 2.61
CA GLU A 45 -4.22 2.22 3.44
C GLU A 45 -3.08 3.15 3.81
N GLU A 46 -1.91 2.62 4.09
CA GLU A 46 -0.78 3.47 4.42
C GLU A 46 -0.38 4.36 3.25
N ILE A 47 -0.49 3.82 2.04
CA ILE A 47 -0.08 4.58 0.87
C ILE A 47 -1.10 5.63 0.52
N THR A 48 -2.38 5.28 0.53
CA THR A 48 -3.41 6.18 0.03
C THR A 48 -4.08 7.00 1.10
N GLY A 49 -4.01 6.55 2.35
CA GLY A 49 -4.74 7.20 3.42
C GLY A 49 -6.18 6.77 3.52
N ASP A 50 -6.63 5.87 2.66
CA ASP A 50 -8.00 5.38 2.66
C ASP A 50 -8.01 3.89 2.91
N PRO A 51 -9.00 3.38 3.64
CA PRO A 51 -9.06 1.93 3.84
C PRO A 51 -9.30 1.22 2.52
N PHE A 52 -8.76 0.01 2.42
CA PHE A 52 -8.95 -0.78 1.23
C PHE A 52 -10.42 -1.13 1.10
N PRO A 53 -11.02 -0.94 -0.09
CA PRO A 53 -12.43 -1.27 -0.26
C PRO A 53 -12.60 -2.77 -0.10
N ASP A 54 -13.51 -3.11 0.79
CA ASP A 54 -13.67 -4.47 1.08
C ASP A 54 -14.95 -4.90 0.59
N ASN A 55 -15.16 -5.42 -0.35
CA ASN A 55 -16.40 -5.84 -0.68
C ASN A 55 -16.40 -6.74 -1.69
#